data_2454a42b0b864d3485651a75b27b871a
#
_entry.id   2454a42b0b864d3485651a75b27b871a
#
_cell.length_a   1.000
_cell.length_b   1.000
_cell.length_c   1.000
_cell.angle_alpha   90.00
_cell.angle_beta   90.00
_cell.angle_gamma   90.00
#
_symmetry.space_group_name_H-M   'P 1'
#
loop_
_entity.id
_entity.type
_entity.pdbx_description
1 polymer ?
#
loop_
_entity_poly.entity_id
_entity_poly.type
_entity_poly.pdbx_seq_one_letter_code
_entity_poly.pdbx_strand_id
1 'polypeptide(L)'
;MNDIIQLKNPRTETYQQCKSLVFDENFPWYFTKKSVPIHSNYDRSKHTEISFFGHGLLTRPHYSTGHRYPVPESEYLEYYERMLMEIFECNNIQAGCIFRMNLNLVCPCSGVQLTIPHQDHIYPHKNILIYFTNAGGETYCEGDVHDPREDDIIIFEG
;
A
#
# COMPACT_ATOMS: atom_id res chain seq x y z
N MET A 1 -20.75 -1.11 9.99
CA MET A 1 -19.81 -2.24 9.83
C MET A 1 -18.46 -1.58 9.74
N ASN A 2 -17.46 -1.99 10.48
CA ASN A 2 -16.16 -1.34 10.39
C ASN A 2 -15.56 -1.70 9.03
N ASP A 3 -15.24 -0.69 8.24
CA ASP A 3 -14.71 -0.88 6.89
C ASP A 3 -13.21 -1.21 6.92
N ILE A 4 -12.52 -0.84 8.00
CA ILE A 4 -11.13 -1.18 8.27
C ILE A 4 -11.04 -2.33 9.28
N ILE A 5 -10.39 -3.41 8.90
CA ILE A 5 -10.14 -4.57 9.76
C ILE A 5 -8.64 -4.66 10.05
N GLN A 6 -8.27 -4.65 11.31
CA GLN A 6 -6.89 -4.89 11.72
C GLN A 6 -6.57 -6.39 11.72
N LEU A 7 -5.49 -6.75 11.06
CA LEU A 7 -4.99 -8.11 10.97
C LEU A 7 -3.89 -8.38 12.00
N LYS A 8 -3.73 -9.65 12.36
CA LYS A 8 -2.58 -10.10 13.15
C LYS A 8 -1.32 -10.06 12.31
N ASN A 9 -0.26 -9.48 12.87
CA ASN A 9 1.07 -9.56 12.29
C ASN A 9 1.79 -10.79 12.86
N PRO A 10 2.18 -11.78 12.05
CA PRO A 10 2.87 -12.97 12.54
C PRO A 10 4.31 -12.68 13.00
N ARG A 11 4.88 -11.54 12.60
CA ARG A 11 6.25 -11.10 12.94
C ARG A 11 7.31 -12.18 12.68
N THR A 12 7.13 -12.92 11.59
CA THR A 12 8.04 -13.98 11.16
C THR A 12 9.42 -13.44 10.79
N GLU A 13 10.38 -14.32 10.61
CA GLU A 13 11.71 -13.96 10.11
C GLU A 13 11.62 -13.31 8.72
N THR A 14 10.75 -13.83 7.85
CA THR A 14 10.47 -13.25 6.52
C THR A 14 9.95 -11.82 6.65
N TYR A 15 9.01 -11.57 7.58
CA TYR A 15 8.50 -10.22 7.85
C TYR A 15 9.64 -9.26 8.27
N GLN A 16 10.51 -9.69 9.19
CA GLN A 16 11.62 -8.87 9.67
C GLN A 16 12.65 -8.61 8.56
N GLN A 17 12.92 -9.59 7.70
CA GLN A 17 13.79 -9.42 6.55
C GLN A 17 13.22 -8.41 5.56
N CYS A 18 11.94 -8.53 5.19
CA CYS A 18 11.25 -7.57 4.31
C CYS A 18 11.26 -6.15 4.88
N LYS A 19 11.00 -6.02 6.20
CA LYS A 19 11.06 -4.74 6.89
C LYS A 19 12.47 -4.15 6.87
N SER A 20 13.50 -4.95 7.10
CA SER A 20 14.89 -4.49 7.07
C SER A 20 15.33 -4.03 5.68
N LEU A 21 14.87 -4.69 4.63
CA LEU A 21 15.19 -4.34 3.25
C LEU A 21 14.83 -2.90 2.89
N VAL A 22 13.66 -2.42 3.28
CA VAL A 22 13.22 -1.05 2.95
C VAL A 22 14.01 0.05 3.66
N PHE A 23 14.77 -0.30 4.70
CA PHE A 23 15.65 0.61 5.42
C PHE A 23 17.12 0.48 5.01
N ASP A 24 17.43 -0.42 4.09
CA ASP A 24 18.79 -0.51 3.52
C ASP A 24 19.11 0.74 2.70
N GLU A 25 20.31 1.29 2.86
CA GLU A 25 20.73 2.49 2.15
C GLU A 25 20.79 2.32 0.62
N ASN A 26 20.89 1.08 0.15
CA ASN A 26 20.94 0.73 -1.27
C ASN A 26 19.57 0.32 -1.83
N PHE A 27 18.50 0.35 -1.00
CA PHE A 27 17.17 0.00 -1.49
C PHE A 27 16.70 0.99 -2.56
N PRO A 28 16.28 0.53 -3.75
CA PRO A 28 15.98 1.41 -4.88
C PRO A 28 14.64 2.10 -4.73
N TRP A 29 14.64 3.33 -4.22
CA TRP A 29 13.48 4.19 -4.14
C TRP A 29 13.39 5.13 -5.34
N TYR A 30 12.21 5.23 -5.96
CA TYR A 30 11.95 6.06 -7.13
C TYR A 30 11.00 7.20 -6.78
N PHE A 31 11.39 8.44 -7.09
CA PHE A 31 10.57 9.62 -6.82
C PHE A 31 9.31 9.64 -7.68
N THR A 32 8.15 9.75 -7.04
CA THR A 32 6.84 9.91 -7.67
C THR A 32 6.27 11.27 -7.30
N LYS A 33 6.08 12.12 -8.30
CA LYS A 33 5.65 13.50 -8.12
C LYS A 33 4.20 13.61 -7.63
N LYS A 34 3.33 12.65 -7.98
CA LYS A 34 1.89 12.69 -7.72
C LYS A 34 1.37 11.30 -7.37
N SER A 35 0.59 11.21 -6.31
CA SER A 35 -0.01 9.95 -5.87
C SER A 35 -1.19 9.50 -6.75
N VAL A 36 -1.92 10.42 -7.37
CA VAL A 36 -3.16 10.14 -8.12
C VAL A 36 -3.24 10.95 -9.42
N PRO A 37 -3.72 10.37 -10.53
CA PRO A 37 -4.06 11.13 -11.74
C PRO A 37 -5.20 12.12 -11.48
N ILE A 38 -5.10 13.32 -12.07
CA ILE A 38 -6.05 14.43 -11.87
C ILE A 38 -7.37 14.16 -12.65
N HIS A 39 -8.14 13.17 -12.27
CA HIS A 39 -9.42 12.87 -12.95
C HIS A 39 -10.65 12.94 -12.03
N SER A 40 -10.49 13.26 -10.75
CA SER A 40 -11.60 13.33 -9.81
C SER A 40 -12.01 14.77 -9.53
N ASN A 41 -13.32 15.02 -9.51
CA ASN A 41 -13.92 16.24 -9.01
C ASN A 41 -13.79 16.25 -7.48
N TYR A 42 -12.66 16.69 -6.94
CA TYR A 42 -12.44 16.82 -5.51
C TYR A 42 -12.22 18.29 -5.11
N ASP A 43 -12.52 18.58 -3.87
CA ASP A 43 -12.31 19.90 -3.29
C ASP A 43 -10.83 20.17 -3.05
N ARG A 44 -10.21 20.93 -3.95
CA ARG A 44 -8.78 21.29 -3.86
C ARG A 44 -8.43 22.15 -2.65
N SER A 45 -9.40 22.72 -1.96
CA SER A 45 -9.14 23.46 -0.73
C SER A 45 -8.87 22.56 0.48
N LYS A 46 -9.27 21.29 0.41
CA LYS A 46 -9.14 20.30 1.49
C LYS A 46 -8.14 19.19 1.20
N HIS A 47 -7.82 18.97 -0.08
CA HIS A 47 -7.00 17.84 -0.51
C HIS A 47 -5.77 18.32 -1.26
N THR A 48 -4.67 17.63 -1.10
CA THR A 48 -3.41 17.94 -1.77
C THR A 48 -2.82 16.72 -2.46
N GLU A 49 -2.04 16.99 -3.49
CA GLU A 49 -1.19 15.98 -4.13
C GLU A 49 0.09 15.86 -3.30
N ILE A 50 0.38 14.65 -2.83
CA ILE A 50 1.59 14.36 -2.06
C ILE A 50 2.59 13.66 -2.96
N SER A 51 3.82 14.15 -2.97
CA SER A 51 4.95 13.43 -3.57
C SER A 51 5.45 12.38 -2.60
N PHE A 52 5.91 11.26 -3.12
CA PHE A 52 6.44 10.17 -2.33
C PHE A 52 7.53 9.42 -3.11
N PHE A 53 8.25 8.55 -2.44
CA PHE A 53 9.11 7.58 -3.10
C PHE A 53 8.41 6.24 -3.13
N GLY A 54 8.42 5.58 -4.28
CA GLY A 54 7.80 4.29 -4.47
C GLY A 54 8.76 3.26 -5.02
N HIS A 55 8.48 1.99 -4.77
CA HIS A 55 9.13 0.87 -5.42
C HIS A 55 8.05 -0.15 -5.81
N GLY A 56 7.85 -0.33 -7.13
CA GLY A 56 6.91 -1.32 -7.66
C GLY A 56 7.45 -2.72 -7.52
N LEU A 57 6.70 -3.62 -6.91
CA LEU A 57 7.02 -5.04 -6.85
C LEU A 57 6.26 -5.83 -7.91
N LEU A 58 4.94 -5.58 -7.99
CA LEU A 58 4.03 -6.19 -8.94
C LEU A 58 3.14 -5.11 -9.54
N THR A 59 3.20 -4.91 -10.85
CA THR A 59 2.34 -3.92 -11.52
C THR A 59 0.97 -4.47 -11.83
N ARG A 60 -0.04 -3.62 -11.77
CA ARG A 60 -1.42 -3.99 -12.11
C ARG A 60 -1.57 -4.27 -13.60
N PRO A 61 -2.57 -5.08 -14.01
CA PRO A 61 -2.94 -5.22 -15.42
C PRO A 61 -3.25 -3.84 -16.02
N HIS A 62 -2.70 -3.56 -17.19
CA HIS A 62 -2.88 -2.29 -17.88
C HIS A 62 -3.28 -2.52 -19.33
N TYR A 63 -4.59 -2.55 -19.57
CA TYR A 63 -5.16 -2.96 -20.86
C TYR A 63 -4.74 -2.09 -22.04
N SER A 64 -4.49 -0.81 -21.83
CA SER A 64 -4.04 0.11 -22.89
C SER A 64 -2.62 -0.18 -23.37
N THR A 65 -1.78 -0.84 -22.53
CA THR A 65 -0.42 -1.27 -22.91
C THR A 65 -0.37 -2.74 -23.32
N GLY A 66 -1.52 -3.44 -23.32
CA GLY A 66 -1.60 -4.86 -23.66
C GLY A 66 -1.29 -5.83 -22.51
N HIS A 67 -0.98 -5.33 -21.34
CA HIS A 67 -0.72 -6.16 -20.16
C HIS A 67 -2.04 -6.61 -19.52
N ARG A 68 -2.42 -7.87 -19.76
CA ARG A 68 -3.68 -8.45 -19.25
C ARG A 68 -3.56 -9.05 -17.85
N TYR A 69 -2.33 -9.24 -17.38
CA TYR A 69 -2.01 -9.86 -16.10
C TYR A 69 -1.05 -8.96 -15.31
N PRO A 70 -1.01 -9.10 -13.98
CA PRO A 70 0.04 -8.46 -13.19
C PRO A 70 1.43 -8.89 -13.67
N VAL A 71 2.37 -7.96 -13.69
CA VAL A 71 3.73 -8.20 -14.17
C VAL A 71 4.73 -7.92 -13.05
N PRO A 72 5.63 -8.85 -12.72
CA PRO A 72 6.75 -8.60 -11.81
C PRO A 72 7.62 -7.44 -12.29
N GLU A 73 7.93 -6.50 -11.41
CA GLU A 73 8.78 -5.34 -11.69
C GLU A 73 10.06 -5.29 -10.86
N SER A 74 10.18 -6.17 -9.85
CA SER A 74 11.27 -6.13 -8.91
C SER A 74 11.77 -7.53 -8.57
N GLU A 75 13.08 -7.64 -8.38
CA GLU A 75 13.73 -8.84 -7.83
C GLU A 75 13.34 -9.14 -6.38
N TYR A 76 12.82 -8.14 -5.66
CA TYR A 76 12.35 -8.29 -4.28
C TYR A 76 10.94 -8.88 -4.18
N LEU A 77 10.22 -9.07 -5.29
CA LEU A 77 8.83 -9.54 -5.28
C LEU A 77 8.64 -10.82 -4.47
N GLU A 78 9.47 -11.83 -4.67
CA GLU A 78 9.32 -13.14 -4.02
C GLU A 78 9.41 -13.05 -2.48
N TYR A 79 10.22 -12.14 -1.93
CA TYR A 79 10.32 -11.92 -0.48
C TYR A 79 9.01 -11.37 0.09
N TYR A 80 8.43 -10.37 -0.58
CA TYR A 80 7.19 -9.73 -0.14
C TYR A 80 5.96 -10.60 -0.40
N GLU A 81 5.95 -11.40 -1.45
CA GLU A 81 4.90 -12.41 -1.66
C GLU A 81 4.91 -13.45 -0.54
N ARG A 82 6.09 -13.97 -0.17
CA ARG A 82 6.21 -14.92 0.95
C ARG A 82 5.70 -14.29 2.25
N MET A 83 6.14 -13.09 2.58
CA MET A 83 5.66 -12.35 3.76
C MET A 83 4.14 -12.22 3.75
N LEU A 84 3.56 -11.85 2.60
CA LEU A 84 2.11 -11.69 2.47
C LEU A 84 1.37 -13.01 2.63
N MET A 85 1.90 -14.11 2.11
CA MET A 85 1.31 -15.46 2.30
C MET A 85 1.32 -15.87 3.78
N GLU A 86 2.40 -15.60 4.52
CA GLU A 86 2.48 -15.87 5.96
C GLU A 86 1.44 -15.02 6.75
N ILE A 87 1.21 -13.76 6.34
CA ILE A 87 0.16 -12.91 6.91
C ILE A 87 -1.23 -13.49 6.61
N PHE A 88 -1.48 -13.92 5.38
CA PHE A 88 -2.75 -14.53 4.98
C PHE A 88 -3.03 -15.81 5.77
N GLU A 89 -2.05 -16.69 5.89
CA GLU A 89 -2.17 -17.92 6.67
C GLU A 89 -2.49 -17.64 8.14
N CYS A 90 -1.76 -16.70 8.76
CA CYS A 90 -1.98 -16.30 10.16
C CYS A 90 -3.40 -15.76 10.42
N ASN A 91 -4.03 -15.17 9.40
CA ASN A 91 -5.36 -14.55 9.50
C ASN A 91 -6.46 -15.36 8.82
N ASN A 92 -6.18 -16.56 8.34
CA ASN A 92 -7.13 -17.42 7.60
C ASN A 92 -7.74 -16.71 6.37
N ILE A 93 -6.95 -15.90 5.67
CA ILE A 93 -7.37 -15.19 4.46
C ILE A 93 -7.08 -16.06 3.24
N GLN A 94 -8.08 -16.24 2.37
CA GLN A 94 -7.92 -16.85 1.07
C GLN A 94 -7.94 -15.75 0.00
N ALA A 95 -6.79 -15.49 -0.61
CA ALA A 95 -6.68 -14.57 -1.73
C ALA A 95 -6.74 -15.33 -3.06
N GLY A 96 -7.59 -14.90 -3.97
CA GLY A 96 -7.68 -15.48 -5.32
C GLY A 96 -6.59 -15.00 -6.26
N CYS A 97 -6.19 -13.73 -6.14
CA CYS A 97 -5.17 -13.10 -6.96
C CYS A 97 -4.64 -11.83 -6.28
N ILE A 98 -3.36 -11.53 -6.49
CA ILE A 98 -2.75 -10.25 -6.14
C ILE A 98 -2.64 -9.44 -7.42
N PHE A 99 -3.30 -8.27 -7.48
CA PHE A 99 -3.30 -7.43 -8.66
C PHE A 99 -2.15 -6.43 -8.71
N ARG A 100 -1.67 -6.01 -7.54
CA ARG A 100 -0.63 -5.00 -7.41
C ARG A 100 0.07 -5.14 -6.06
N MET A 101 1.36 -4.84 -6.04
CA MET A 101 2.13 -4.74 -4.82
C MET A 101 3.16 -3.62 -4.96
N ASN A 102 3.15 -2.67 -4.03
CA ASN A 102 4.07 -1.54 -4.01
C ASN A 102 4.58 -1.30 -2.59
N LEU A 103 5.77 -0.75 -2.52
CA LEU A 103 6.31 -0.12 -1.32
C LEU A 103 6.24 1.39 -1.51
N ASN A 104 5.79 2.11 -0.49
CA ASN A 104 5.68 3.56 -0.53
C ASN A 104 6.38 4.17 0.67
N LEU A 105 7.26 5.13 0.42
CA LEU A 105 7.92 5.96 1.43
C LEU A 105 7.36 7.38 1.31
N VAL A 106 6.45 7.71 2.20
CA VAL A 106 5.85 9.05 2.27
C VAL A 106 6.68 9.92 3.22
N CYS A 107 7.17 11.04 2.71
CA CYS A 107 7.94 11.97 3.52
C CYS A 107 7.02 12.81 4.42
N PRO A 108 7.48 13.19 5.62
CA PRO A 108 6.72 14.10 6.48
C PRO A 108 6.40 15.41 5.77
N CYS A 109 5.16 15.85 5.87
CA CYS A 109 4.69 17.14 5.36
C CYS A 109 4.44 18.10 6.53
N SER A 110 4.60 19.39 6.30
CA SER A 110 4.21 20.42 7.29
C SER A 110 2.68 20.61 7.25
N GLY A 111 2.03 20.49 8.40
CA GLY A 111 0.59 20.70 8.55
C GLY A 111 -0.25 19.45 8.24
N VAL A 112 -1.55 19.54 8.50
CA VAL A 112 -2.53 18.49 8.19
C VAL A 112 -2.86 18.55 6.70
N GLN A 113 -2.56 17.51 5.99
CA GLN A 113 -2.84 17.39 4.56
C GLN A 113 -3.59 16.09 4.30
N LEU A 114 -4.77 16.20 3.70
CA LEU A 114 -5.50 15.04 3.20
C LEU A 114 -5.09 14.78 1.75
N THR A 115 -4.77 13.54 1.45
CA THR A 115 -4.58 13.10 0.06
C THR A 115 -5.91 13.08 -0.67
N ILE A 116 -5.85 13.09 -1.99
CA ILE A 116 -7.04 12.97 -2.82
C ILE A 116 -7.67 11.60 -2.62
N PRO A 117 -8.96 11.51 -2.24
CA PRO A 117 -9.66 10.24 -2.18
C PRO A 117 -9.66 9.55 -3.54
N HIS A 118 -9.34 8.28 -3.58
CA HIS A 118 -9.31 7.51 -4.83
C HIS A 118 -9.56 6.03 -4.56
N GLN A 119 -9.92 5.32 -5.60
CA GLN A 119 -9.92 3.87 -5.64
C GLN A 119 -8.80 3.39 -6.55
N ASP A 120 -8.12 2.33 -6.15
CA ASP A 120 -7.02 1.77 -6.94
C ASP A 120 -7.50 1.08 -8.22
N HIS A 121 -8.71 0.50 -8.19
CA HIS A 121 -9.33 -0.21 -9.31
C HIS A 121 -10.82 0.13 -9.43
N ILE A 122 -11.37 -0.04 -10.62
CA ILE A 122 -12.80 0.20 -10.92
C ILE A 122 -13.70 -1.02 -10.60
N TYR A 123 -13.12 -2.12 -10.16
CA TYR A 123 -13.81 -3.37 -9.80
C TYR A 123 -13.61 -3.65 -8.30
N PRO A 124 -14.51 -4.43 -7.67
CA PRO A 124 -14.38 -4.78 -6.25
C PRO A 124 -13.05 -5.46 -5.96
N HIS A 125 -12.35 -4.97 -4.98
CA HIS A 125 -11.08 -5.53 -4.53
C HIS A 125 -10.87 -5.21 -3.05
N LYS A 126 -9.84 -5.80 -2.46
CA LYS A 126 -9.40 -5.47 -1.11
C LYS A 126 -7.99 -4.88 -1.15
N ASN A 127 -7.77 -3.87 -0.35
CA ASN A 127 -6.47 -3.31 -0.08
C ASN A 127 -5.93 -3.84 1.23
N ILE A 128 -4.63 -4.14 1.26
CA ILE A 128 -3.89 -4.44 2.49
C ILE A 128 -2.79 -3.42 2.62
N LEU A 129 -2.72 -2.75 3.77
CA LEU A 129 -1.61 -1.87 4.12
C LEU A 129 -0.84 -2.47 5.28
N ILE A 130 0.48 -2.46 5.14
CA ILE A 130 1.45 -2.91 6.14
C ILE A 130 2.33 -1.72 6.49
N TYR A 131 2.32 -1.32 7.75
CA TYR A 131 3.06 -0.15 8.23
C TYR A 131 4.36 -0.58 8.88
N PHE A 132 5.49 -0.26 8.26
CA PHE A 132 6.81 -0.60 8.81
C PHE A 132 7.34 0.44 9.80
N THR A 133 6.64 1.55 9.98
CA THR A 133 7.07 2.66 10.87
C THR A 133 5.88 3.30 11.59
N ASN A 134 6.18 4.07 12.63
CA ASN A 134 5.23 5.01 13.27
C ASN A 134 5.20 6.35 12.52
N ALA A 135 5.12 6.33 11.20
CA ALA A 135 5.35 7.52 10.38
C ALA A 135 4.28 8.61 10.53
N GLY A 136 3.15 8.31 11.13
CA GLY A 136 2.00 9.21 11.19
C GLY A 136 1.27 9.30 9.85
N GLY A 137 0.16 10.03 9.84
CA GLY A 137 -0.73 10.09 8.69
C GLY A 137 -1.80 9.02 8.76
N GLU A 138 -2.99 9.44 9.20
CA GLU A 138 -4.15 8.56 9.31
C GLU A 138 -4.59 8.02 7.96
N THR A 139 -5.07 6.79 7.93
CA THR A 139 -5.73 6.19 6.75
C THR A 139 -7.24 6.28 6.91
N TYR A 140 -7.89 6.92 5.94
CA TYR A 140 -9.34 7.12 5.91
C TYR A 140 -9.97 6.19 4.87
N CYS A 141 -10.98 5.40 5.28
CA CYS A 141 -11.80 4.55 4.41
C CYS A 141 -13.27 4.69 4.80
N GLU A 142 -14.12 5.19 3.90
CA GLU A 142 -15.59 5.23 4.00
C GLU A 142 -16.19 5.55 5.38
N GLY A 143 -15.53 6.40 6.17
CA GLY A 143 -16.00 6.80 7.50
C GLY A 143 -15.23 6.17 8.67
N ASP A 144 -14.40 5.19 8.42
CA ASP A 144 -13.44 4.66 9.39
C ASP A 144 -12.09 5.35 9.25
N VAL A 145 -11.36 5.41 10.36
CA VAL A 145 -10.03 6.01 10.46
C VAL A 145 -9.09 5.06 11.19
N HIS A 146 -7.94 4.83 10.61
CA HIS A 146 -6.85 4.11 11.26
C HIS A 146 -5.65 5.04 11.52
N ASP A 147 -5.23 5.14 12.77
CA ASP A 147 -3.99 5.79 13.19
C ASP A 147 -2.85 4.77 13.14
N PRO A 148 -1.96 4.82 12.12
CA PRO A 148 -1.01 3.74 11.88
C PRO A 148 0.10 3.71 12.93
N ARG A 149 0.41 2.51 13.38
CA ARG A 149 1.56 2.20 14.24
C ARG A 149 2.49 1.25 13.53
N GLU A 150 3.72 1.27 13.95
CA GLU A 150 4.71 0.32 13.47
C GLU A 150 4.23 -1.12 13.65
N ASP A 151 4.36 -1.91 12.58
CA ASP A 151 3.93 -3.30 12.47
C ASP A 151 2.40 -3.53 12.41
N ASP A 152 1.60 -2.48 12.31
CA ASP A 152 0.18 -2.63 12.02
C ASP A 152 -0.04 -3.17 10.60
N ILE A 153 -1.07 -4.00 10.47
CA ILE A 153 -1.57 -4.51 9.20
C ILE A 153 -3.07 -4.30 9.18
N ILE A 154 -3.58 -3.65 8.15
CA ILE A 154 -5.01 -3.45 7.95
C ILE A 154 -5.46 -3.96 6.59
N ILE A 155 -6.73 -4.38 6.51
CA ILE A 155 -7.41 -4.74 5.27
C ILE A 155 -8.75 -4.00 5.20
N PHE A 156 -9.10 -3.50 4.00
CA PHE A 156 -10.35 -2.80 3.74
C PHE A 156 -10.79 -2.97 2.29
N GLU A 157 -12.06 -2.66 2.00
CA GLU A 157 -12.58 -2.61 0.63
C GLU A 157 -11.99 -1.41 -0.13
N GLY A 158 -11.63 -1.61 -1.41
CA GLY A 158 -10.99 -0.60 -2.26
C GLY A 158 -11.88 -0.07 -3.37
#